data_783930fc01761b1e708d99fbbb815d2d
#
_entry.id   783930fc01761b1e708d99fbbb815d2d
#
_cell.length_a   1.000
_cell.length_b   1.000
_cell.length_c   1.000
_cell.angle_alpha   90.00
_cell.angle_beta   90.00
_cell.angle_gamma   90.00
#
_symmetry.space_group_name_H-M   'P 1'
#
loop_
_entity.id
_entity.type
_entity.pdbx_description
1 polymer ?
#
loop_
_entity_poly.entity_id
_entity_poly.type
_entity_poly.pdbx_seq_one_letter_code
_entity_poly.pdbx_strand_id
1 'polypeptide(L)'
;MPRVRLTGGKPPLEGRALEIPPLTWHAAVTTWTSAPVVDALAALAVVGYLIAVVRRTRTAATGWPLHATVSWLAGVAVLLLSMHSSIEVYGHALLWVHMIQHLLLIMVVPILLIWGQPVRLFWGKAPGSRVLRWLTFPLLTIGLYTAVLVGTHLTGFPEAMATQPAVHHLEQLLYVVSGYLLFWPLAGAEASPWSVPHIVRFALLAVAMGADTLVGVALMLTGQPLAPGMAMMRPGWGPSPLEDQNLAGAIMWVGGDGLMMLLMLAVVAQWSAAGSRARLGDWLESARRQSLARIGSASGADYNTVGASADVDDDEEARAAYNRMLAELNRRSPPHT
;
A
#
# COMPACT_ATOMS: atom_id res chain seq x y z
N MET A 1 -43.30 25.86 18.38
CA MET A 1 -43.02 24.45 18.76
C MET A 1 -44.31 23.69 18.95
N PRO A 2 -44.74 22.84 18.04
CA PRO A 2 -45.88 21.93 18.31
C PRO A 2 -45.33 20.57 18.76
N ARG A 3 -45.73 20.14 19.92
CA ARG A 3 -45.52 18.78 20.46
C ARG A 3 -46.42 17.82 19.70
N VAL A 4 -45.83 16.91 18.94
CA VAL A 4 -46.53 15.75 18.37
C VAL A 4 -46.78 14.72 19.50
N ARG A 5 -48.03 14.47 19.85
CA ARG A 5 -48.48 13.37 20.73
C ARG A 5 -48.40 12.07 19.91
N LEU A 6 -47.54 11.17 20.29
CA LEU A 6 -47.57 9.78 19.80
C LEU A 6 -48.61 8.99 20.66
N THR A 7 -49.83 8.84 20.13
CA THR A 7 -50.82 7.88 20.62
C THR A 7 -50.82 6.68 19.67
N GLY A 8 -50.45 5.52 20.17
CA GLY A 8 -50.54 4.25 19.45
C GLY A 8 -49.48 3.29 19.96
N GLY A 9 -49.88 2.39 20.87
CA GLY A 9 -49.00 1.36 21.43
C GLY A 9 -48.45 0.47 20.34
N LYS A 10 -47.15 0.56 20.10
CA LYS A 10 -46.38 -0.42 19.34
C LYS A 10 -45.82 -1.45 20.31
N PRO A 11 -45.77 -2.74 19.90
CA PRO A 11 -45.18 -3.79 20.71
C PRO A 11 -43.70 -3.54 20.96
N PRO A 12 -43.07 -4.20 21.95
CA PRO A 12 -41.68 -3.95 22.34
C PRO A 12 -40.70 -4.17 21.19
N LEU A 13 -39.65 -3.35 21.16
CA LEU A 13 -38.63 -3.29 20.13
C LEU A 13 -37.63 -4.48 20.09
N GLU A 14 -38.07 -5.64 20.60
CA GLU A 14 -37.26 -6.87 20.48
C GLU A 14 -37.52 -7.50 19.11
N GLY A 15 -36.53 -7.37 18.18
CA GLY A 15 -36.53 -8.09 16.91
C GLY A 15 -36.66 -7.26 15.63
N ARG A 16 -36.57 -5.92 15.65
CA ARG A 16 -36.47 -5.15 14.42
C ARG A 16 -35.01 -5.18 13.96
N ALA A 17 -34.73 -5.97 12.93
CA ALA A 17 -33.52 -5.78 12.14
C ALA A 17 -33.40 -4.29 11.79
N LEU A 18 -32.20 -3.69 11.98
CA LEU A 18 -31.93 -2.30 11.61
C LEU A 18 -32.08 -2.18 10.09
N GLU A 19 -33.26 -1.70 9.65
CA GLU A 19 -33.49 -1.45 8.22
C GLU A 19 -32.64 -0.25 7.77
N ILE A 20 -31.69 -0.48 6.87
CA ILE A 20 -30.86 0.56 6.30
C ILE A 20 -31.68 1.27 5.20
N PRO A 21 -31.80 2.63 5.24
CA PRO A 21 -32.58 3.37 4.25
C PRO A 21 -31.91 3.33 2.87
N PRO A 22 -32.66 3.59 1.78
CA PRO A 22 -32.11 3.58 0.43
C PRO A 22 -30.86 4.47 0.27
N LEU A 23 -29.86 3.96 -0.45
CA LEU A 23 -28.64 4.70 -0.77
C LEU A 23 -28.96 5.84 -1.75
N THR A 24 -28.88 7.06 -1.27
CA THR A 24 -29.02 8.28 -2.05
C THR A 24 -27.70 9.07 -2.01
N TRP A 25 -27.50 10.02 -2.92
CA TRP A 25 -26.31 10.88 -2.90
C TRP A 25 -26.15 11.64 -1.57
N HIS A 26 -27.26 12.07 -0.99
CA HIS A 26 -27.26 12.70 0.33
C HIS A 26 -26.82 11.69 1.42
N ALA A 27 -27.40 10.50 1.42
CA ALA A 27 -27.06 9.45 2.38
C ALA A 27 -25.58 9.01 2.24
N ALA A 28 -25.06 8.93 1.01
CA ALA A 28 -23.66 8.57 0.76
C ALA A 28 -22.65 9.51 1.44
N VAL A 29 -22.98 10.77 1.63
CA VAL A 29 -22.08 11.75 2.28
C VAL A 29 -22.44 12.07 3.73
N THR A 30 -23.67 11.78 4.17
CA THR A 30 -24.15 12.15 5.52
C THR A 30 -24.25 10.98 6.48
N THR A 31 -24.19 9.73 5.99
CA THR A 31 -24.29 8.55 6.84
C THR A 31 -22.92 8.19 7.41
N TRP A 32 -22.79 8.26 8.72
CA TRP A 32 -21.55 7.97 9.44
C TRP A 32 -21.84 7.09 10.65
N THR A 33 -20.89 6.21 10.97
CA THR A 33 -20.91 5.39 12.18
C THR A 33 -19.68 5.70 13.04
N SER A 34 -19.62 5.17 14.25
CA SER A 34 -18.52 5.37 15.17
C SER A 34 -17.80 4.05 15.46
N ALA A 35 -16.48 4.09 15.46
CA ALA A 35 -15.60 2.97 15.82
C ALA A 35 -14.54 3.43 16.84
N PRO A 36 -14.90 3.69 18.10
CA PRO A 36 -14.04 4.40 19.06
C PRO A 36 -12.71 3.70 19.32
N VAL A 37 -12.63 2.38 19.19
CA VAL A 37 -11.37 1.64 19.31
C VAL A 37 -10.45 1.95 18.12
N VAL A 38 -11.01 1.97 16.90
CA VAL A 38 -10.26 2.32 15.68
C VAL A 38 -9.78 3.78 15.77
N ASP A 39 -10.65 4.68 16.23
CA ASP A 39 -10.32 6.10 16.43
C ASP A 39 -9.15 6.29 17.40
N ALA A 40 -9.19 5.62 18.55
CA ALA A 40 -8.12 5.69 19.54
C ALA A 40 -6.80 5.14 19.00
N LEU A 41 -6.82 4.00 18.30
CA LEU A 41 -5.64 3.40 17.69
C LEU A 41 -5.07 4.28 16.56
N ALA A 42 -5.93 4.84 15.71
CA ALA A 42 -5.54 5.75 14.64
C ALA A 42 -4.93 7.04 15.20
N ALA A 43 -5.56 7.64 16.22
CA ALA A 43 -5.02 8.84 16.88
C ALA A 43 -3.65 8.57 17.52
N LEU A 44 -3.49 7.44 18.23
CA LEU A 44 -2.21 7.05 18.82
C LEU A 44 -1.14 6.84 17.74
N ALA A 45 -1.50 6.17 16.65
CA ALA A 45 -0.60 5.92 15.52
C ALA A 45 -0.19 7.24 14.84
N VAL A 46 -1.13 8.17 14.61
CA VAL A 46 -0.84 9.50 14.03
C VAL A 46 0.09 10.30 14.93
N VAL A 47 -0.22 10.39 16.22
CA VAL A 47 0.62 11.12 17.17
C VAL A 47 2.02 10.50 17.25
N GLY A 48 2.11 9.17 17.36
CA GLY A 48 3.39 8.46 17.39
C GLY A 48 4.23 8.68 16.13
N TYR A 49 3.60 8.59 14.96
CA TYR A 49 4.27 8.82 13.67
C TYR A 49 4.78 10.27 13.56
N LEU A 50 3.96 11.26 13.86
CA LEU A 50 4.34 12.67 13.78
C LEU A 50 5.46 13.03 14.79
N ILE A 51 5.42 12.49 16.01
CA ILE A 51 6.52 12.64 16.98
C ILE A 51 7.82 12.05 16.41
N ALA A 52 7.76 10.86 15.80
CA ALA A 52 8.94 10.24 15.20
C ALA A 52 9.48 11.07 14.03
N VAL A 53 8.61 11.62 13.16
CA VAL A 53 8.99 12.52 12.07
C VAL A 53 9.70 13.76 12.61
N VAL A 54 9.13 14.44 13.63
CA VAL A 54 9.75 15.63 14.23
C VAL A 54 11.11 15.29 14.85
N ARG A 55 11.23 14.18 15.58
CA ARG A 55 12.50 13.73 16.15
C ARG A 55 13.53 13.46 15.05
N ARG A 56 13.14 12.74 14.00
CA ARG A 56 14.03 12.39 12.88
C ARG A 56 14.52 13.63 12.14
N THR A 57 13.63 14.59 11.88
CA THR A 57 13.97 15.85 11.20
C THR A 57 14.95 16.70 12.01
N ARG A 58 14.86 16.65 13.35
CA ARG A 58 15.77 17.40 14.23
C ARG A 58 17.15 16.75 14.37
N THR A 59 17.26 15.43 14.18
CA THR A 59 18.51 14.68 14.43
C THR A 59 19.27 14.30 13.16
N ALA A 60 18.61 14.27 12.00
CA ALA A 60 19.23 13.90 10.72
C ALA A 60 19.60 15.14 9.91
N ALA A 61 20.78 15.12 9.28
CA ALA A 61 21.23 16.19 8.37
C ALA A 61 20.30 16.38 7.17
N THR A 62 19.65 15.29 6.71
CA THR A 62 18.60 15.31 5.69
C THR A 62 17.26 15.12 6.37
N GLY A 63 16.33 16.07 6.25
CA GLY A 63 15.00 16.00 6.85
C GLY A 63 14.21 14.76 6.39
N TRP A 64 13.08 14.50 7.05
CA TRP A 64 12.16 13.43 6.63
C TRP A 64 11.37 13.83 5.38
N PRO A 65 11.21 12.94 4.36
CA PRO A 65 10.54 13.30 3.12
C PRO A 65 9.03 13.54 3.32
N LEU A 66 8.54 14.70 2.87
CA LEU A 66 7.14 15.10 3.03
C LEU A 66 6.18 14.11 2.38
N HIS A 67 6.52 13.57 1.20
CA HIS A 67 5.66 12.60 0.51
C HIS A 67 5.39 11.34 1.35
N ALA A 68 6.34 10.88 2.16
CA ALA A 68 6.13 9.75 3.05
C ALA A 68 5.11 10.09 4.16
N THR A 69 5.22 11.28 4.76
CA THR A 69 4.24 11.74 5.76
C THR A 69 2.84 11.89 5.17
N VAL A 70 2.74 12.51 3.99
CA VAL A 70 1.45 12.67 3.29
C VAL A 70 0.84 11.32 2.94
N SER A 71 1.63 10.38 2.41
CA SER A 71 1.16 9.03 2.07
C SER A 71 0.66 8.29 3.30
N TRP A 72 1.39 8.35 4.41
CA TRP A 72 0.99 7.67 5.64
C TRP A 72 -0.30 8.24 6.23
N LEU A 73 -0.42 9.57 6.31
CA LEU A 73 -1.64 10.24 6.76
C LEU A 73 -2.83 9.96 5.85
N ALA A 74 -2.60 9.91 4.53
CA ALA A 74 -3.63 9.51 3.56
C ALA A 74 -4.07 8.05 3.79
N GLY A 75 -3.15 7.12 4.09
CA GLY A 75 -3.48 5.74 4.44
C GLY A 75 -4.37 5.65 5.67
N VAL A 76 -4.04 6.41 6.74
CA VAL A 76 -4.90 6.48 7.95
C VAL A 76 -6.25 7.12 7.63
N ALA A 77 -6.28 8.19 6.83
CA ALA A 77 -7.54 8.84 6.43
C ALA A 77 -8.45 7.88 5.63
N VAL A 78 -7.90 7.12 4.67
CA VAL A 78 -8.65 6.11 3.92
C VAL A 78 -9.15 4.98 4.84
N LEU A 79 -8.34 4.53 5.79
CA LEU A 79 -8.76 3.56 6.82
C LEU A 79 -9.97 4.08 7.60
N LEU A 80 -9.88 5.31 8.12
CA LEU A 80 -10.99 5.91 8.87
C LEU A 80 -12.24 6.10 8.00
N LEU A 81 -12.08 6.56 6.75
CA LEU A 81 -13.20 6.66 5.81
C LEU A 81 -13.85 5.30 5.57
N SER A 82 -13.08 4.24 5.41
CA SER A 82 -13.60 2.88 5.20
C SER A 82 -14.38 2.34 6.40
N MET A 83 -14.01 2.76 7.62
CA MET A 83 -14.57 2.26 8.87
C MET A 83 -15.70 3.12 9.44
N HIS A 84 -15.91 4.36 8.94
CA HIS A 84 -16.85 5.32 9.54
C HIS A 84 -17.89 5.85 8.57
N SER A 85 -17.58 5.88 7.27
CA SER A 85 -18.46 6.49 6.28
C SER A 85 -19.64 5.58 5.89
N SER A 86 -20.40 6.06 4.94
CA SER A 86 -21.45 5.28 4.29
C SER A 86 -20.94 3.93 3.71
N ILE A 87 -19.65 3.80 3.42
CA ILE A 87 -19.04 2.54 2.98
C ILE A 87 -19.23 1.46 4.05
N GLU A 88 -18.93 1.75 5.31
CA GLU A 88 -19.16 0.82 6.43
C GLU A 88 -20.66 0.50 6.57
N VAL A 89 -21.52 1.53 6.67
CA VAL A 89 -22.94 1.35 6.93
C VAL A 89 -23.64 0.58 5.80
N TYR A 90 -23.42 0.99 4.55
CA TYR A 90 -24.04 0.34 3.40
C TYR A 90 -23.34 -0.97 3.00
N GLY A 91 -22.11 -1.18 3.42
CA GLY A 91 -21.40 -2.45 3.30
C GLY A 91 -22.08 -3.60 4.03
N HIS A 92 -22.90 -3.32 5.04
CA HIS A 92 -23.75 -4.33 5.70
C HIS A 92 -25.02 -4.72 4.90
N ALA A 93 -25.41 -3.91 3.91
CA ALA A 93 -26.66 -4.12 3.14
C ALA A 93 -26.41 -4.40 1.66
N LEU A 94 -25.29 -3.92 1.11
CA LEU A 94 -24.94 -3.99 -0.29
C LEU A 94 -23.56 -4.65 -0.47
N LEU A 95 -23.53 -5.82 -1.09
CA LEU A 95 -22.29 -6.57 -1.27
C LEU A 95 -21.29 -5.82 -2.16
N TRP A 96 -21.75 -5.06 -3.16
CA TRP A 96 -20.87 -4.25 -3.99
C TRP A 96 -20.19 -3.11 -3.22
N VAL A 97 -20.87 -2.49 -2.23
CA VAL A 97 -20.25 -1.48 -1.36
C VAL A 97 -19.22 -2.13 -0.44
N HIS A 98 -19.54 -3.32 0.07
CA HIS A 98 -18.62 -4.13 0.86
C HIS A 98 -17.34 -4.48 0.08
N MET A 99 -17.43 -4.80 -1.22
CA MET A 99 -16.25 -5.01 -2.07
C MET A 99 -15.40 -3.75 -2.25
N ILE A 100 -16.00 -2.57 -2.32
CA ILE A 100 -15.24 -1.30 -2.30
C ILE A 100 -14.45 -1.18 -0.99
N GLN A 101 -15.09 -1.46 0.16
CA GLN A 101 -14.41 -1.46 1.45
C GLN A 101 -13.23 -2.43 1.48
N HIS A 102 -13.42 -3.65 0.96
CA HIS A 102 -12.35 -4.64 0.86
C HIS A 102 -11.14 -4.15 0.06
N LEU A 103 -11.35 -3.60 -1.13
CA LEU A 103 -10.28 -3.06 -1.97
C LEU A 103 -9.53 -1.93 -1.26
N LEU A 104 -10.24 -1.06 -0.54
CA LEU A 104 -9.62 -0.01 0.26
C LEU A 104 -8.75 -0.60 1.37
N LEU A 105 -9.27 -1.57 2.13
CA LEU A 105 -8.58 -2.13 3.30
C LEU A 105 -7.42 -3.07 2.93
N ILE A 106 -7.56 -3.88 1.88
CA ILE A 106 -6.53 -4.87 1.53
C ILE A 106 -5.43 -4.30 0.62
N MET A 107 -5.73 -3.28 -0.20
CA MET A 107 -4.79 -2.70 -1.16
C MET A 107 -4.42 -1.26 -0.86
N VAL A 108 -5.39 -0.34 -0.87
CA VAL A 108 -5.10 1.11 -0.83
C VAL A 108 -4.47 1.51 0.50
N VAL A 109 -5.08 1.12 1.62
CA VAL A 109 -4.57 1.43 2.96
C VAL A 109 -3.16 0.87 3.17
N PRO A 110 -2.87 -0.42 2.95
CA PRO A 110 -1.53 -0.97 3.13
C PRO A 110 -0.47 -0.31 2.25
N ILE A 111 -0.77 -0.07 0.96
CA ILE A 111 0.18 0.57 0.04
C ILE A 111 0.55 1.99 0.52
N LEU A 112 -0.46 2.78 0.91
CA LEU A 112 -0.25 4.14 1.41
C LEU A 112 0.55 4.15 2.72
N LEU A 113 0.25 3.24 3.64
CA LEU A 113 0.99 3.10 4.90
C LEU A 113 2.45 2.68 4.66
N ILE A 114 2.70 1.74 3.75
CA ILE A 114 4.05 1.29 3.37
C ILE A 114 4.84 2.43 2.71
N TRP A 115 4.24 3.21 1.82
CA TRP A 115 4.89 4.37 1.21
C TRP A 115 5.19 5.48 2.23
N GLY A 116 4.49 5.49 3.37
CA GLY A 116 4.82 6.30 4.54
C GLY A 116 6.09 5.90 5.28
N GLN A 117 6.69 4.75 4.95
CA GLN A 117 7.96 4.26 5.48
C GLN A 117 8.04 4.19 7.03
N PRO A 118 7.03 3.66 7.74
CA PRO A 118 7.02 3.64 9.20
C PRO A 118 8.19 2.81 9.78
N VAL A 119 8.54 1.69 9.17
CA VAL A 119 9.65 0.84 9.64
C VAL A 119 10.98 1.59 9.55
N ARG A 120 11.23 2.28 8.44
CA ARG A 120 12.41 3.12 8.27
C ARG A 120 12.43 4.30 9.24
N LEU A 121 11.26 4.87 9.52
CA LEU A 121 11.12 5.99 10.45
C LEU A 121 11.49 5.59 11.88
N PHE A 122 10.93 4.47 12.38
CA PHE A 122 11.09 4.04 13.77
C PHE A 122 12.39 3.27 14.02
N TRP A 123 12.84 2.43 13.07
CA TRP A 123 14.00 1.54 13.24
C TRP A 123 15.18 1.87 12.33
N GLY A 124 15.00 2.71 11.32
CA GLY A 124 16.05 3.10 10.37
C GLY A 124 16.41 2.02 9.33
N LYS A 125 16.29 0.75 9.67
CA LYS A 125 16.58 -0.43 8.81
C LYS A 125 15.54 -1.52 9.02
N ALA A 126 15.51 -2.48 8.12
CA ALA A 126 14.63 -3.64 8.26
C ALA A 126 14.93 -4.40 9.56
N PRO A 127 13.89 -4.78 10.33
CA PRO A 127 14.09 -5.56 11.55
C PRO A 127 14.72 -6.93 11.24
N GLY A 128 15.75 -7.31 12.01
CA GLY A 128 16.46 -8.60 11.86
C GLY A 128 15.75 -9.81 12.46
N SER A 129 14.51 -9.69 12.93
CA SER A 129 13.75 -10.76 13.54
C SER A 129 13.49 -11.92 12.59
N ARG A 130 13.80 -13.15 13.01
CA ARG A 130 13.48 -14.37 12.24
C ARG A 130 11.98 -14.52 12.00
N VAL A 131 11.16 -14.23 13.00
CA VAL A 131 9.69 -14.31 12.90
C VAL A 131 9.19 -13.36 11.82
N LEU A 132 9.63 -12.10 11.84
CA LEU A 132 9.21 -11.12 10.85
C LEU A 132 9.67 -11.48 9.44
N ARG A 133 10.90 -12.03 9.34
CA ARG A 133 11.43 -12.53 8.07
C ARG A 133 10.61 -13.69 7.49
N TRP A 134 10.09 -14.58 8.33
CA TRP A 134 9.17 -15.63 7.92
C TRP A 134 7.81 -15.08 7.54
N LEU A 135 7.22 -14.20 8.35
CA LEU A 135 5.91 -13.59 8.09
C LEU A 135 5.87 -12.74 6.82
N THR A 136 7.01 -12.15 6.42
CA THR A 136 7.14 -11.34 5.20
C THR A 136 7.77 -12.11 4.04
N PHE A 137 7.88 -13.46 4.14
CA PHE A 137 8.39 -14.27 3.04
C PHE A 137 7.42 -14.21 1.86
N PRO A 138 7.84 -13.77 0.65
CA PRO A 138 6.94 -13.41 -0.43
C PRO A 138 5.95 -14.51 -0.83
N LEU A 139 6.36 -15.78 -0.87
CA LEU A 139 5.44 -16.87 -1.19
C LEU A 139 4.44 -17.16 -0.07
N LEU A 140 4.84 -16.98 1.20
CA LEU A 140 3.93 -17.14 2.33
C LEU A 140 2.88 -16.03 2.34
N THR A 141 3.29 -14.78 2.05
CA THR A 141 2.37 -13.64 2.03
C THR A 141 1.36 -13.71 0.88
N ILE A 142 1.76 -14.22 -0.29
CA ILE A 142 0.81 -14.51 -1.39
C ILE A 142 -0.16 -15.61 -0.98
N GLY A 143 0.34 -16.71 -0.39
CA GLY A 143 -0.50 -17.79 0.11
C GLY A 143 -1.50 -17.31 1.15
N LEU A 144 -1.08 -16.48 2.11
CA LEU A 144 -1.96 -15.87 3.10
C LEU A 144 -3.00 -14.94 2.47
N TYR A 145 -2.57 -14.05 1.56
CA TYR A 145 -3.45 -13.14 0.84
C TYR A 145 -4.53 -13.91 0.07
N THR A 146 -4.13 -14.92 -0.71
CA THR A 146 -5.05 -15.78 -1.46
C THR A 146 -5.99 -16.56 -0.53
N ALA A 147 -5.48 -17.09 0.59
CA ALA A 147 -6.29 -17.82 1.55
C ALA A 147 -7.33 -16.92 2.24
N VAL A 148 -6.98 -15.68 2.56
CA VAL A 148 -7.92 -14.67 3.08
C VAL A 148 -8.99 -14.38 2.02
N LEU A 149 -8.61 -14.07 0.79
CA LEU A 149 -9.57 -13.79 -0.30
C LEU A 149 -10.53 -14.96 -0.55
N VAL A 150 -10.00 -16.14 -0.77
CA VAL A 150 -10.82 -17.34 -1.04
C VAL A 150 -11.69 -17.68 0.17
N GLY A 151 -11.11 -17.63 1.37
CA GLY A 151 -11.80 -17.98 2.62
C GLY A 151 -12.96 -17.03 2.92
N THR A 152 -12.78 -15.74 2.72
CA THR A 152 -13.83 -14.75 3.03
C THR A 152 -14.91 -14.64 1.96
N HIS A 153 -14.67 -15.07 0.71
CA HIS A 153 -15.63 -14.89 -0.38
C HIS A 153 -16.31 -16.19 -0.86
N LEU A 154 -15.61 -17.32 -0.84
CA LEU A 154 -16.07 -18.55 -1.49
C LEU A 154 -16.45 -19.66 -0.47
N THR A 155 -16.70 -19.31 0.79
CA THR A 155 -17.12 -20.23 1.85
C THR A 155 -18.43 -19.76 2.49
N GLY A 156 -18.80 -20.30 3.64
CA GLY A 156 -19.90 -19.78 4.46
C GLY A 156 -19.56 -18.49 5.24
N PHE A 157 -18.38 -17.93 5.06
CA PHE A 157 -17.91 -16.74 5.76
C PHE A 157 -18.77 -15.47 5.46
N PRO A 158 -19.18 -15.17 4.18
CA PRO A 158 -19.99 -14.00 3.89
C PRO A 158 -21.31 -13.95 4.69
N GLU A 159 -21.95 -15.07 4.88
CA GLU A 159 -23.17 -15.15 5.69
C GLU A 159 -22.88 -14.99 7.20
N ALA A 160 -21.77 -15.57 7.69
CA ALA A 160 -21.33 -15.38 9.07
C ALA A 160 -20.96 -13.93 9.36
N MET A 161 -20.29 -13.25 8.42
CA MET A 161 -19.94 -11.82 8.49
C MET A 161 -21.21 -10.94 8.51
N ALA A 162 -22.20 -11.23 7.66
CA ALA A 162 -23.44 -10.47 7.60
C ALA A 162 -24.27 -10.54 8.91
N THR A 163 -24.10 -11.61 9.68
CA THR A 163 -24.90 -11.87 10.89
C THR A 163 -24.15 -11.63 12.21
N GLN A 164 -22.80 -11.60 12.18
CA GLN A 164 -21.96 -11.52 13.38
C GLN A 164 -20.95 -10.37 13.30
N PRO A 165 -21.11 -9.26 14.07
CA PRO A 165 -20.20 -8.12 14.02
C PRO A 165 -18.74 -8.45 14.31
N ALA A 166 -18.48 -9.43 15.20
CA ALA A 166 -17.10 -9.84 15.51
C ALA A 166 -16.39 -10.49 14.30
N VAL A 167 -17.14 -11.23 13.46
CA VAL A 167 -16.61 -11.83 12.23
C VAL A 167 -16.30 -10.75 11.20
N HIS A 168 -17.15 -9.73 11.07
CA HIS A 168 -16.91 -8.58 10.20
C HIS A 168 -15.65 -7.80 10.62
N HIS A 169 -15.46 -7.51 11.91
CA HIS A 169 -14.24 -6.85 12.38
C HIS A 169 -12.98 -7.71 12.20
N LEU A 170 -13.10 -9.03 12.37
CA LEU A 170 -11.99 -9.96 12.06
C LEU A 170 -11.62 -9.90 10.59
N GLU A 171 -12.60 -9.88 9.69
CA GLU A 171 -12.38 -9.74 8.25
C GLU A 171 -11.61 -8.46 7.91
N GLN A 172 -12.07 -7.31 8.42
CA GLN A 172 -11.41 -6.01 8.21
C GLN A 172 -9.94 -6.04 8.65
N LEU A 173 -9.66 -6.65 9.82
CA LEU A 173 -8.29 -6.82 10.31
C LEU A 173 -7.46 -7.74 9.41
N LEU A 174 -8.03 -8.87 8.97
CA LEU A 174 -7.37 -9.82 8.08
C LEU A 174 -6.98 -9.16 6.76
N TYR A 175 -7.84 -8.31 6.20
CA TYR A 175 -7.54 -7.57 4.96
C TYR A 175 -6.39 -6.59 5.12
N VAL A 176 -6.42 -5.73 6.12
CA VAL A 176 -5.33 -4.78 6.37
C VAL A 176 -4.01 -5.50 6.62
N VAL A 177 -4.02 -6.58 7.43
CA VAL A 177 -2.81 -7.33 7.78
C VAL A 177 -2.28 -8.10 6.58
N SER A 178 -3.12 -8.87 5.87
CA SER A 178 -2.68 -9.66 4.72
C SER A 178 -2.18 -8.78 3.57
N GLY A 179 -2.86 -7.67 3.29
CA GLY A 179 -2.42 -6.68 2.31
C GLY A 179 -1.10 -6.03 2.71
N TYR A 180 -0.95 -5.61 3.97
CA TYR A 180 0.31 -5.02 4.45
C TYR A 180 1.48 -6.00 4.34
N LEU A 181 1.30 -7.25 4.75
CA LEU A 181 2.33 -8.27 4.65
C LEU A 181 2.71 -8.59 3.20
N LEU A 182 1.72 -8.66 2.29
CA LEU A 182 1.97 -8.89 0.86
C LEU A 182 2.75 -7.73 0.24
N PHE A 183 2.26 -6.49 0.39
CA PHE A 183 2.82 -5.35 -0.31
C PHE A 183 4.12 -4.83 0.32
N TRP A 184 4.43 -5.13 1.57
CA TRP A 184 5.64 -4.66 2.23
C TRP A 184 6.92 -4.99 1.45
N PRO A 185 7.24 -6.25 1.07
CA PRO A 185 8.40 -6.55 0.25
C PRO A 185 8.25 -6.13 -1.22
N LEU A 186 7.03 -5.90 -1.71
CA LEU A 186 6.75 -5.69 -3.13
C LEU A 186 6.64 -4.21 -3.52
N ALA A 187 6.15 -3.33 -2.67
CA ALA A 187 5.97 -1.90 -2.98
C ALA A 187 7.29 -1.12 -3.11
N GLY A 188 8.37 -1.61 -2.49
CA GLY A 188 9.75 -1.11 -2.70
C GLY A 188 10.09 0.23 -2.06
N ALA A 189 9.17 0.84 -1.31
CA ALA A 189 9.40 2.13 -0.64
C ALA A 189 9.92 1.96 0.79
N GLU A 190 9.60 0.86 1.45
CA GLU A 190 9.88 0.61 2.85
C GLU A 190 11.10 -0.30 3.03
N ALA A 191 11.78 -0.20 4.18
CA ALA A 191 12.85 -1.10 4.57
C ALA A 191 12.30 -2.51 4.80
N SER A 192 12.57 -3.42 3.87
CA SER A 192 12.08 -4.80 3.88
C SER A 192 13.18 -5.79 4.31
N PRO A 193 12.83 -6.87 5.06
CA PRO A 193 13.75 -7.97 5.34
C PRO A 193 14.21 -8.74 4.10
N TRP A 194 13.55 -8.54 2.95
CA TRP A 194 13.80 -9.21 1.69
C TRP A 194 14.14 -8.21 0.59
N SER A 195 15.28 -8.39 -0.06
CA SER A 195 15.64 -7.68 -1.30
C SER A 195 15.06 -8.44 -2.48
N VAL A 196 13.87 -8.10 -2.91
CA VAL A 196 13.19 -8.76 -4.05
C VAL A 196 13.51 -8.01 -5.35
N PRO A 197 14.10 -8.65 -6.37
CA PRO A 197 14.36 -8.04 -7.67
C PRO A 197 13.08 -7.53 -8.32
N HIS A 198 13.14 -6.45 -9.10
CA HIS A 198 11.97 -5.81 -9.69
C HIS A 198 11.12 -6.76 -10.55
N ILE A 199 11.77 -7.63 -11.36
CA ILE A 199 11.07 -8.62 -12.19
C ILE A 199 10.29 -9.64 -11.33
N VAL A 200 10.87 -10.05 -10.19
CA VAL A 200 10.21 -10.99 -9.27
C VAL A 200 9.04 -10.30 -8.56
N ARG A 201 9.20 -9.03 -8.16
CA ARG A 201 8.11 -8.23 -7.60
C ARG A 201 6.94 -8.11 -8.57
N PHE A 202 7.23 -7.81 -9.84
CA PHE A 202 6.24 -7.77 -10.90
C PHE A 202 5.51 -9.12 -11.05
N ALA A 203 6.25 -10.23 -11.13
CA ALA A 203 5.68 -11.57 -11.27
C ALA A 203 4.79 -11.96 -10.07
N LEU A 204 5.23 -11.64 -8.83
CA LEU A 204 4.46 -11.92 -7.62
C LEU A 204 3.16 -11.10 -7.54
N LEU A 205 3.19 -9.84 -7.99
CA LEU A 205 1.99 -9.01 -8.10
C LEU A 205 1.02 -9.56 -9.15
N ALA A 206 1.52 -10.04 -10.30
CA ALA A 206 0.69 -10.69 -11.31
C ALA A 206 0.02 -11.97 -10.80
N VAL A 207 0.71 -12.75 -9.97
CA VAL A 207 0.12 -13.94 -9.31
C VAL A 207 -0.96 -13.53 -8.31
N ALA A 208 -0.72 -12.50 -7.50
CA ALA A 208 -1.72 -11.99 -6.56
C ALA A 208 -2.95 -11.43 -7.29
N MET A 209 -2.76 -10.70 -8.40
CA MET A 209 -3.83 -10.23 -9.28
C MET A 209 -4.69 -11.39 -9.80
N GLY A 210 -4.05 -12.50 -10.19
CA GLY A 210 -4.79 -13.71 -10.61
C GLY A 210 -5.71 -14.28 -9.52
N ALA A 211 -5.36 -14.16 -8.25
CA ALA A 211 -6.23 -14.55 -7.14
C ALA A 211 -7.48 -13.64 -7.04
N ASP A 212 -7.31 -12.33 -7.17
CA ASP A 212 -8.42 -11.36 -7.18
C ASP A 212 -9.38 -11.63 -8.36
N THR A 213 -8.81 -11.80 -9.57
CA THR A 213 -9.55 -12.16 -10.78
C THR A 213 -10.37 -13.44 -10.58
N LEU A 214 -9.73 -14.51 -10.06
CA LEU A 214 -10.42 -15.79 -9.85
C LEU A 214 -11.59 -15.68 -8.89
N VAL A 215 -11.42 -14.99 -7.77
CA VAL A 215 -12.50 -14.81 -6.78
C VAL A 215 -13.59 -13.90 -7.33
N GLY A 216 -13.26 -12.78 -7.99
CA GLY A 216 -14.24 -11.89 -8.60
C GLY A 216 -15.09 -12.59 -9.67
N VAL A 217 -14.45 -13.35 -10.57
CA VAL A 217 -15.14 -14.15 -11.60
C VAL A 217 -15.96 -15.29 -10.97
N ALA A 218 -15.45 -15.96 -9.93
CA ALA A 218 -16.21 -17.01 -9.24
C ALA A 218 -17.48 -16.46 -8.60
N LEU A 219 -17.44 -15.26 -7.98
CA LEU A 219 -18.63 -14.57 -7.46
C LEU A 219 -19.67 -14.33 -8.56
N MET A 220 -19.22 -13.87 -9.74
CA MET A 220 -20.12 -13.60 -10.89
C MET A 220 -20.73 -14.89 -11.48
N LEU A 221 -20.00 -16.00 -11.47
CA LEU A 221 -20.45 -17.27 -12.02
C LEU A 221 -21.30 -18.09 -11.05
N THR A 222 -21.30 -17.74 -9.76
CA THR A 222 -22.11 -18.42 -8.75
C THR A 222 -23.59 -18.06 -8.91
N GLY A 223 -24.41 -19.02 -9.29
CA GLY A 223 -25.84 -18.82 -9.57
C GLY A 223 -26.75 -18.70 -8.32
N GLN A 224 -26.17 -18.63 -7.12
CA GLN A 224 -26.89 -18.46 -5.86
C GLN A 224 -26.24 -17.38 -4.99
N PRO A 225 -27.03 -16.57 -4.25
CA PRO A 225 -26.47 -15.55 -3.38
C PRO A 225 -25.69 -16.19 -2.21
N LEU A 226 -24.45 -15.72 -2.01
CA LEU A 226 -23.56 -16.19 -0.93
C LEU A 226 -23.79 -15.47 0.40
N ALA A 227 -24.39 -14.28 0.37
CA ALA A 227 -24.74 -13.49 1.55
C ALA A 227 -26.21 -13.01 1.52
N PRO A 228 -27.20 -13.92 1.54
CA PRO A 228 -28.61 -13.54 1.50
C PRO A 228 -29.03 -12.67 2.69
N GLY A 229 -28.38 -12.81 3.85
CA GLY A 229 -28.62 -12.01 5.05
C GLY A 229 -28.44 -10.50 4.83
N MET A 230 -27.52 -10.08 3.95
CA MET A 230 -27.33 -8.65 3.64
C MET A 230 -28.56 -8.02 2.98
N ALA A 231 -29.27 -8.76 2.12
CA ALA A 231 -30.50 -8.27 1.48
C ALA A 231 -31.64 -8.05 2.49
N MET A 232 -31.65 -8.76 3.61
CA MET A 232 -32.63 -8.58 4.67
C MET A 232 -32.47 -7.23 5.39
N MET A 233 -31.30 -6.61 5.35
CA MET A 233 -31.04 -5.29 5.92
C MET A 233 -31.62 -4.14 5.07
N ARG A 234 -32.09 -4.41 3.84
CA ARG A 234 -32.59 -3.42 2.88
C ARG A 234 -33.90 -3.84 2.23
N PRO A 235 -34.97 -4.10 2.99
CA PRO A 235 -36.22 -4.58 2.41
C PRO A 235 -36.83 -3.57 1.45
N GLY A 236 -37.13 -4.02 0.21
CA GLY A 236 -37.86 -3.23 -0.79
C GLY A 236 -37.04 -2.22 -1.58
N TRP A 237 -35.69 -2.20 -1.49
CA TRP A 237 -34.85 -1.33 -2.30
C TRP A 237 -33.52 -1.98 -2.73
N GLY A 238 -32.85 -1.37 -3.71
CA GLY A 238 -31.58 -1.84 -4.27
C GLY A 238 -31.71 -3.02 -5.23
N PRO A 239 -30.59 -3.53 -5.75
CA PRO A 239 -30.55 -4.66 -6.68
C PRO A 239 -31.00 -5.96 -6.00
N SER A 240 -31.38 -6.96 -6.78
CA SER A 240 -31.58 -8.32 -6.25
C SER A 240 -30.28 -8.87 -5.63
N PRO A 241 -30.33 -9.85 -4.72
CA PRO A 241 -29.10 -10.40 -4.11
C PRO A 241 -28.09 -10.93 -5.12
N LEU A 242 -28.54 -11.52 -6.23
CA LEU A 242 -27.66 -12.04 -7.27
C LEU A 242 -27.08 -10.94 -8.15
N GLU A 243 -27.87 -9.90 -8.48
CA GLU A 243 -27.33 -8.72 -9.19
C GLU A 243 -26.31 -7.96 -8.36
N ASP A 244 -26.55 -7.81 -7.06
CA ASP A 244 -25.61 -7.22 -6.11
C ASP A 244 -24.30 -8.00 -6.05
N GLN A 245 -24.37 -9.33 -5.98
CA GLN A 245 -23.21 -10.23 -6.01
C GLN A 245 -22.44 -10.14 -7.34
N ASN A 246 -23.12 -10.08 -8.46
CA ASN A 246 -22.49 -9.93 -9.77
C ASN A 246 -21.76 -8.60 -9.88
N LEU A 247 -22.36 -7.51 -9.38
CA LEU A 247 -21.71 -6.20 -9.32
C LEU A 247 -20.51 -6.20 -8.37
N ALA A 248 -20.64 -6.85 -7.22
CA ALA A 248 -19.56 -7.03 -6.27
C ALA A 248 -18.37 -7.78 -6.88
N GLY A 249 -18.62 -8.89 -7.58
CA GLY A 249 -17.61 -9.65 -8.30
C GLY A 249 -16.91 -8.83 -9.39
N ALA A 250 -17.68 -8.03 -10.15
CA ALA A 250 -17.14 -7.13 -11.17
C ALA A 250 -16.25 -6.02 -10.56
N ILE A 251 -16.65 -5.43 -9.44
CA ILE A 251 -15.86 -4.42 -8.72
C ILE A 251 -14.57 -5.03 -8.19
N MET A 252 -14.64 -6.23 -7.62
CA MET A 252 -13.46 -6.94 -7.11
C MET A 252 -12.49 -7.25 -8.25
N TRP A 253 -12.97 -7.81 -9.36
CA TRP A 253 -12.16 -8.11 -10.52
C TRP A 253 -11.55 -6.85 -11.13
N VAL A 254 -12.38 -5.94 -11.65
CA VAL A 254 -11.90 -4.76 -12.39
C VAL A 254 -11.17 -3.77 -11.48
N GLY A 255 -11.68 -3.55 -10.28
CA GLY A 255 -11.08 -2.64 -9.29
C GLY A 255 -9.78 -3.21 -8.74
N GLY A 256 -9.76 -4.48 -8.36
CA GLY A 256 -8.57 -5.18 -7.85
C GLY A 256 -7.46 -5.25 -8.90
N ASP A 257 -7.77 -5.72 -10.11
CA ASP A 257 -6.81 -5.79 -11.22
C ASP A 257 -6.30 -4.40 -11.61
N GLY A 258 -7.16 -3.37 -11.60
CA GLY A 258 -6.78 -1.99 -11.87
C GLY A 258 -5.77 -1.46 -10.84
N LEU A 259 -6.00 -1.68 -9.56
CA LEU A 259 -5.08 -1.27 -8.49
C LEU A 259 -3.75 -2.05 -8.56
N MET A 260 -3.79 -3.38 -8.80
CA MET A 260 -2.59 -4.19 -8.99
C MET A 260 -1.78 -3.74 -10.21
N MET A 261 -2.45 -3.42 -11.31
CA MET A 261 -1.80 -2.90 -12.53
C MET A 261 -1.10 -1.57 -12.26
N LEU A 262 -1.72 -0.65 -11.52
CA LEU A 262 -1.08 0.62 -11.14
C LEU A 262 0.18 0.36 -10.30
N LEU A 263 0.14 -0.61 -9.37
CA LEU A 263 1.31 -0.97 -8.58
C LEU A 263 2.40 -1.63 -9.43
N MET A 264 2.03 -2.51 -10.37
CA MET A 264 2.99 -3.10 -11.33
C MET A 264 3.64 -2.03 -12.21
N LEU A 265 2.90 -1.04 -12.67
CA LEU A 265 3.46 0.12 -13.41
C LEU A 265 4.43 0.91 -12.53
N ALA A 266 4.13 1.12 -11.25
CA ALA A 266 5.04 1.76 -10.31
C ALA A 266 6.35 0.95 -10.13
N VAL A 267 6.27 -0.39 -10.08
CA VAL A 267 7.46 -1.27 -10.04
C VAL A 267 8.29 -1.16 -11.31
N VAL A 268 7.65 -1.13 -12.49
CA VAL A 268 8.34 -0.93 -13.78
C VAL A 268 9.01 0.45 -13.84
N ALA A 269 8.35 1.49 -13.38
CA ALA A 269 8.93 2.84 -13.30
C ALA A 269 10.16 2.88 -12.36
N GLN A 270 10.09 2.22 -11.18
CA GLN A 270 11.23 2.09 -10.28
C GLN A 270 12.38 1.33 -10.94
N TRP A 271 12.10 0.25 -11.66
CA TRP A 271 13.10 -0.54 -12.38
C TRP A 271 13.78 0.28 -13.48
N SER A 272 13.03 0.98 -14.31
CA SER A 272 13.55 1.85 -15.37
C SER A 272 14.42 2.96 -14.80
N ALA A 273 14.00 3.60 -13.71
CA ALA A 273 14.76 4.63 -13.03
C ALA A 273 16.06 4.09 -12.41
N ALA A 274 16.05 2.89 -11.84
CA ALA A 274 17.24 2.24 -11.29
C ALA A 274 18.27 1.90 -12.42
N GLY A 275 17.79 1.32 -13.52
CA GLY A 275 18.63 1.00 -14.67
C GLY A 275 19.22 2.22 -15.37
N SER A 276 18.50 3.34 -15.38
CA SER A 276 19.02 4.61 -15.92
C SER A 276 20.09 5.21 -15.03
N ARG A 277 19.94 5.14 -13.71
CA ARG A 277 20.94 5.61 -12.74
C ARG A 277 22.23 4.78 -12.81
N ALA A 278 22.11 3.44 -12.89
CA ALA A 278 23.25 2.55 -13.03
C ALA A 278 24.02 2.86 -14.32
N ARG A 279 23.35 2.99 -15.46
CA ARG A 279 23.97 3.35 -16.75
C ARG A 279 24.65 4.71 -16.73
N LEU A 280 24.06 5.70 -16.07
CA LEU A 280 24.67 7.02 -15.90
C LEU A 280 25.92 6.94 -15.00
N GLY A 281 25.86 6.18 -13.91
CA GLY A 281 27.01 5.92 -13.04
C GLY A 281 28.17 5.27 -13.80
N ASP A 282 27.90 4.19 -14.52
CA ASP A 282 28.91 3.48 -15.35
C ASP A 282 29.51 4.40 -16.43
N TRP A 283 28.70 5.24 -17.06
CA TRP A 283 29.16 6.22 -18.04
C TRP A 283 30.05 7.29 -17.41
N LEU A 284 29.65 7.86 -16.27
CA LEU A 284 30.45 8.86 -15.54
C LEU A 284 31.77 8.26 -15.08
N GLU A 285 31.77 7.03 -14.58
CA GLU A 285 32.98 6.34 -14.15
C GLU A 285 33.90 6.05 -15.33
N SER A 286 33.39 5.61 -16.49
CA SER A 286 34.18 5.41 -17.69
C SER A 286 34.78 6.73 -18.22
N ALA A 287 34.01 7.84 -18.16
CA ALA A 287 34.51 9.16 -18.52
C ALA A 287 35.61 9.65 -17.56
N ARG A 288 35.48 9.42 -16.26
CA ARG A 288 36.51 9.68 -15.24
C ARG A 288 37.82 8.91 -15.56
N ARG A 289 37.75 7.60 -15.79
CA ARG A 289 38.90 6.76 -16.12
C ARG A 289 39.57 7.21 -17.40
N GLN A 290 38.82 7.55 -18.46
CA GLN A 290 39.38 8.08 -19.69
C GLN A 290 40.10 9.42 -19.49
N SER A 291 39.56 10.31 -18.64
CA SER A 291 40.21 11.59 -18.35
C SER A 291 41.53 11.42 -17.59
N LEU A 292 41.57 10.50 -16.62
CA LEU A 292 42.77 10.15 -15.86
C LEU A 292 43.84 9.52 -16.77
N ALA A 293 43.47 8.58 -17.66
CA ALA A 293 44.37 7.96 -18.61
C ALA A 293 45.00 8.97 -19.58
N ARG A 294 44.23 9.96 -20.06
CA ARG A 294 44.76 11.06 -20.91
C ARG A 294 45.76 11.93 -20.18
N ILE A 295 45.55 12.21 -18.89
CA ILE A 295 46.46 13.01 -18.09
C ILE A 295 47.72 12.23 -17.76
N GLY A 296 47.62 10.95 -17.42
CA GLY A 296 48.74 10.06 -17.20
C GLY A 296 49.67 9.96 -18.43
N SER A 297 49.06 9.80 -19.62
CA SER A 297 49.86 9.79 -20.88
C SER A 297 50.52 11.12 -21.19
N ALA A 298 49.93 12.25 -20.80
CA ALA A 298 50.51 13.59 -20.98
C ALA A 298 51.60 13.93 -19.95
N SER A 299 51.58 13.30 -18.76
CA SER A 299 52.55 13.56 -17.67
C SER A 299 53.61 12.48 -17.52
N GLY A 300 53.64 11.43 -18.36
CA GLY A 300 54.63 10.34 -18.29
C GLY A 300 54.48 9.43 -17.05
N ALA A 301 53.40 9.57 -16.30
CA ALA A 301 53.10 8.70 -15.16
C ALA A 301 52.32 7.46 -15.62
N ASP A 302 52.80 6.30 -15.24
CA ASP A 302 52.19 5.00 -15.60
C ASP A 302 50.98 4.71 -14.69
N TYR A 303 49.82 5.18 -15.10
CA TYR A 303 48.54 4.93 -14.39
C TYR A 303 47.87 3.58 -14.74
N ASN A 304 48.54 2.74 -15.52
CA ASN A 304 48.06 1.41 -15.90
C ASN A 304 48.00 0.40 -14.74
N THR A 305 48.46 0.75 -13.55
CA THR A 305 48.46 -0.12 -12.36
C THR A 305 47.23 0.04 -11.47
N VAL A 306 46.39 1.03 -11.72
CA VAL A 306 45.08 1.12 -11.03
C VAL A 306 44.19 0.03 -11.60
N GLY A 307 43.93 -1.00 -10.83
CA GLY A 307 43.17 -2.19 -11.24
C GLY A 307 41.87 -1.84 -11.96
N ALA A 308 41.64 -2.45 -13.11
CA ALA A 308 40.55 -2.16 -14.05
C ALA A 308 39.12 -2.38 -13.46
N SER A 309 38.99 -2.74 -12.19
CA SER A 309 37.76 -3.06 -11.49
C SER A 309 37.44 -2.23 -10.23
N ALA A 310 38.38 -1.35 -9.80
CA ALA A 310 38.13 -0.51 -8.62
C ALA A 310 37.38 0.77 -9.00
N ASP A 311 36.39 1.15 -8.21
CA ASP A 311 35.75 2.47 -8.31
C ASP A 311 36.77 3.55 -7.98
N VAL A 312 36.81 4.65 -8.77
CA VAL A 312 37.72 5.78 -8.53
C VAL A 312 37.49 6.40 -7.15
N ASP A 313 36.30 6.31 -6.60
CA ASP A 313 35.99 6.84 -5.28
C ASP A 313 36.49 5.93 -4.14
N ASP A 314 36.78 4.65 -4.41
CA ASP A 314 37.37 3.70 -3.47
C ASP A 314 38.91 3.66 -3.55
N ASP A 315 39.48 4.24 -4.59
CA ASP A 315 40.93 4.35 -4.80
C ASP A 315 41.43 5.78 -4.43
N GLU A 316 42.15 5.87 -3.32
CA GLU A 316 42.67 7.14 -2.79
C GLU A 316 43.63 7.86 -3.77
N GLU A 317 44.48 7.13 -4.51
CA GLU A 317 45.39 7.69 -5.50
C GLU A 317 44.64 8.22 -6.72
N ALA A 318 43.67 7.47 -7.25
CA ALA A 318 42.86 7.89 -8.37
C ALA A 318 42.00 9.11 -8.00
N ARG A 319 41.43 9.14 -6.79
CA ARG A 319 40.68 10.28 -6.28
C ARG A 319 41.55 11.52 -6.10
N ALA A 320 42.77 11.38 -5.57
CA ALA A 320 43.74 12.46 -5.45
C ALA A 320 44.19 13.00 -6.80
N ALA A 321 44.42 12.13 -7.79
CA ALA A 321 44.75 12.52 -9.16
C ALA A 321 43.61 13.29 -9.84
N TYR A 322 42.37 12.83 -9.69
CA TYR A 322 41.18 13.51 -10.20
C TYR A 322 40.99 14.91 -9.58
N ASN A 323 41.15 15.01 -8.26
CA ASN A 323 41.05 16.30 -7.56
C ASN A 323 42.18 17.29 -8.00
N ARG A 324 43.40 16.81 -8.24
CA ARG A 324 44.49 17.65 -8.80
C ARG A 324 44.13 18.15 -10.18
N MET A 325 43.54 17.31 -11.04
CA MET A 325 43.09 17.71 -12.37
C MET A 325 42.03 18.81 -12.28
N LEU A 326 41.02 18.64 -11.44
CA LEU A 326 39.97 19.66 -11.27
C LEU A 326 40.56 21.00 -10.79
N ALA A 327 41.48 20.97 -9.85
CA ALA A 327 42.17 22.17 -9.36
C ALA A 327 42.96 22.86 -10.47
N GLU A 328 43.60 22.11 -11.37
CA GLU A 328 44.34 22.65 -12.52
C GLU A 328 43.41 23.27 -13.58
N LEU A 329 42.29 22.57 -13.89
CA LEU A 329 41.26 23.12 -14.80
C LEU A 329 40.65 24.41 -14.25
N ASN A 330 40.36 24.45 -12.95
CA ASN A 330 39.80 25.64 -12.30
C ASN A 330 40.80 26.82 -12.32
N ARG A 331 42.10 26.56 -12.22
CA ARG A 331 43.17 27.59 -12.37
C ARG A 331 43.29 28.13 -13.81
N ARG A 332 42.96 27.31 -14.81
CA ARG A 332 43.04 27.69 -16.25
C ARG A 332 41.76 28.37 -16.74
N SER A 333 40.64 28.22 -16.04
CA SER A 333 39.40 28.92 -16.38
C SER A 333 39.49 30.38 -15.96
N PRO A 334 39.36 31.35 -16.87
CA PRO A 334 39.36 32.76 -16.51
C PRO A 334 38.17 33.06 -15.58
N PRO A 335 38.30 33.97 -14.60
CA PRO A 335 37.15 34.34 -13.75
C PRO A 335 36.06 34.92 -14.65
N HIS A 336 34.86 34.37 -14.52
CA HIS A 336 33.67 34.93 -15.17
C HIS A 336 33.41 36.33 -14.56
N THR A 337 33.76 37.37 -15.35
CA THR A 337 33.39 38.76 -15.08
C THR A 337 31.95 39.03 -15.48
#